data_e98feba727edde21ea8504e8ac5cc9aa
#
_entry.id   e98feba727edde21ea8504e8ac5cc9aa
#
_cell.length_a   1.000
_cell.length_b   1.000
_cell.length_c   1.000
_cell.angle_alpha   90.00
_cell.angle_beta   90.00
_cell.angle_gamma   90.00
#
_symmetry.space_group_name_H-M   'P 1'
#
loop_
_entity.id
_entity.type
_entity.pdbx_description
1 polymer ?
#
loop_
_entity_poly.entity_id
_entity_poly.type
_entity_poly.pdbx_seq_one_letter_code
_entity_poly.pdbx_strand_id
1 'polypeptide(L)'
;MTKEELEEKIAKQQSIIEDANKQIFADIMEYIKGLPFKVGDKVRCKMSGIGFIVDIYPQKHGNSYTGDILVTLKPVNKDGSPSKRKNERWAYYCDIIGKVD
;
A
#
# COMPACT_ATOMS: atom_id res chain seq x y z
N MET A 1 -40.59 11.65 -3.91
CA MET A 1 -39.32 11.50 -4.64
C MET A 1 -39.54 10.56 -5.81
N THR A 2 -39.16 10.99 -7.02
CA THR A 2 -39.20 10.12 -8.19
C THR A 2 -37.94 9.26 -8.23
N LYS A 3 -37.96 8.19 -9.03
CA LYS A 3 -36.81 7.34 -9.25
C LYS A 3 -35.64 8.13 -9.85
N GLU A 4 -35.93 9.07 -10.76
CA GLU A 4 -34.92 9.93 -11.37
C GLU A 4 -34.23 10.82 -10.35
N GLU A 5 -34.99 11.41 -9.43
CA GLU A 5 -34.46 12.21 -8.33
C GLU A 5 -33.54 11.38 -7.42
N LEU A 6 -33.92 10.14 -7.13
CA LEU A 6 -33.11 9.21 -6.33
C LEU A 6 -31.80 8.89 -7.02
N GLU A 7 -31.85 8.59 -8.32
CA GLU A 7 -30.65 8.28 -9.11
C GLU A 7 -29.69 9.47 -9.15
N GLU A 8 -30.19 10.69 -9.28
CA GLU A 8 -29.35 11.89 -9.25
C GLU A 8 -28.68 12.09 -7.89
N LYS A 9 -29.41 11.85 -6.79
CA LYS A 9 -28.84 11.93 -5.44
C LYS A 9 -27.75 10.90 -5.21
N ILE A 10 -27.97 9.66 -5.66
CA ILE A 10 -26.99 8.59 -5.56
C ILE A 10 -25.72 8.95 -6.35
N ALA A 11 -25.90 9.45 -7.59
CA ALA A 11 -24.76 9.84 -8.43
C ALA A 11 -23.95 10.97 -7.78
N LYS A 12 -24.59 11.97 -7.19
CA LYS A 12 -23.89 13.05 -6.47
C LYS A 12 -23.10 12.53 -5.29
N GLN A 13 -23.71 11.67 -4.47
CA GLN A 13 -23.03 11.10 -3.31
C GLN A 13 -21.86 10.22 -3.70
N GLN A 14 -21.99 9.41 -4.76
CA GLN A 14 -20.90 8.60 -5.28
C GLN A 14 -19.75 9.46 -5.78
N SER A 15 -20.03 10.56 -6.46
CA SER A 15 -19.02 11.50 -6.92
C SER A 15 -18.24 12.12 -5.76
N ILE A 16 -18.95 12.51 -4.69
CA ILE A 16 -18.31 13.05 -3.47
C ILE A 16 -17.40 12.00 -2.82
N ILE A 17 -17.85 10.74 -2.73
CA ILE A 17 -17.06 9.64 -2.17
C ILE A 17 -15.80 9.40 -3.02
N GLU A 18 -15.94 9.37 -4.34
CA GLU A 18 -14.81 9.19 -5.24
C GLU A 18 -13.77 10.30 -5.11
N ASP A 19 -14.23 11.56 -5.03
CA ASP A 19 -13.33 12.70 -4.85
C ASP A 19 -12.62 12.65 -3.49
N ALA A 20 -13.34 12.29 -2.43
CA ALA A 20 -12.76 12.13 -1.10
C ALA A 20 -11.72 11.01 -1.09
N ASN A 21 -11.99 9.88 -1.75
CA ASN A 21 -11.04 8.77 -1.84
C ASN A 21 -9.79 9.15 -2.64
N LYS A 22 -9.92 9.93 -3.71
CA LYS A 22 -8.78 10.43 -4.47
C LYS A 22 -7.89 11.32 -3.61
N GLN A 23 -8.49 12.19 -2.79
CA GLN A 23 -7.73 13.07 -1.90
C GLN A 23 -7.02 12.26 -0.81
N ILE A 24 -7.70 11.28 -0.21
CA ILE A 24 -7.10 10.39 0.79
C ILE A 24 -5.92 9.63 0.18
N PHE A 25 -6.09 9.10 -1.02
CA PHE A 25 -5.01 8.39 -1.72
C PHE A 25 -3.81 9.31 -1.97
N ALA A 26 -4.06 10.54 -2.44
CA ALA A 26 -2.99 11.51 -2.67
C ALA A 26 -2.23 11.84 -1.39
N ASP A 27 -2.95 12.04 -0.28
CA ASP A 27 -2.35 12.33 1.03
C ASP A 27 -1.50 11.15 1.52
N ILE A 28 -1.99 9.92 1.37
CA ILE A 28 -1.23 8.72 1.75
C ILE A 28 0.03 8.57 0.89
N MET A 29 -0.07 8.80 -0.41
CA MET A 29 1.08 8.71 -1.31
C MET A 29 2.15 9.75 -0.99
N GLU A 30 1.74 10.95 -0.60
CA GLU A 30 2.67 11.99 -0.14
C GLU A 30 3.37 11.57 1.16
N TYR A 31 2.61 11.00 2.09
CA TYR A 31 3.17 10.44 3.33
C TYR A 31 4.20 9.34 3.03
N ILE A 32 3.88 8.43 2.11
CA ILE A 32 4.78 7.34 1.70
C ILE A 32 6.11 7.89 1.16
N LYS A 33 6.08 8.99 0.39
CA LYS A 33 7.29 9.62 -0.15
C LYS A 33 8.26 10.09 0.94
N GLY A 34 7.74 10.43 2.11
CA GLY A 34 8.56 10.87 3.24
C GLY A 34 9.08 9.74 4.13
N LEU A 35 8.69 8.49 3.88
CA LEU A 35 9.09 7.36 4.72
C LEU A 35 10.57 6.99 4.51
N PRO A 36 11.25 6.48 5.56
CA PRO A 36 12.68 6.16 5.48
C PRO A 36 13.02 4.97 4.60
N PHE A 37 12.10 4.00 4.46
CA PHE A 37 12.33 2.82 3.62
C PHE A 37 11.64 3.00 2.27
N LYS A 38 12.37 2.73 1.19
CA LYS A 38 11.93 2.96 -0.19
C LYS A 38 11.93 1.67 -0.99
N VAL A 39 11.23 1.69 -2.12
CA VAL A 39 11.32 0.61 -3.12
C VAL A 39 12.79 0.41 -3.51
N GLY A 40 13.22 -0.84 -3.53
CA GLY A 40 14.60 -1.23 -3.77
C GLY A 40 15.41 -1.48 -2.51
N ASP A 41 14.93 -1.06 -1.34
CA ASP A 41 15.63 -1.29 -0.07
C ASP A 41 15.48 -2.74 0.39
N LYS A 42 16.57 -3.29 0.90
CA LYS A 42 16.58 -4.59 1.56
C LYS A 42 16.30 -4.37 3.05
N VAL A 43 15.25 -4.99 3.53
CA VAL A 43 14.78 -4.76 4.90
C VAL A 43 14.50 -6.06 5.63
N ARG A 44 14.48 -5.99 6.96
CA ARG A 44 14.06 -7.09 7.82
C ARG A 44 12.70 -6.76 8.43
N CYS A 45 11.78 -7.69 8.32
CA CYS A 45 10.43 -7.58 8.89
C CYS A 45 10.23 -8.62 9.98
N LYS A 46 9.38 -8.31 10.97
CA LYS A 46 9.14 -9.19 12.13
C LYS A 46 8.67 -10.57 11.74
N MET A 47 7.71 -10.69 10.82
CA MET A 47 7.09 -11.95 10.47
C MET A 47 7.61 -12.53 9.15
N SER A 48 8.01 -11.67 8.23
CA SER A 48 8.35 -12.06 6.85
C SER A 48 9.85 -12.26 6.63
N GLY A 49 10.69 -11.96 7.63
CA GLY A 49 12.13 -12.07 7.50
C GLY A 49 12.72 -10.98 6.62
N ILE A 50 13.78 -11.33 5.87
CA ILE A 50 14.50 -10.37 5.03
C ILE A 50 13.96 -10.42 3.60
N GLY A 51 13.76 -9.25 3.00
CA GLY A 51 13.30 -9.13 1.62
C GLY A 51 13.59 -7.76 1.04
N PHE A 52 13.46 -7.66 -0.29
CA PHE A 52 13.57 -6.38 -1.00
C PHE A 52 12.18 -5.78 -1.19
N ILE A 53 12.02 -4.51 -0.89
CA ILE A 53 10.77 -3.79 -1.12
C ILE A 53 10.59 -3.58 -2.62
N VAL A 54 9.52 -4.10 -3.20
CA VAL A 54 9.18 -3.90 -4.61
C VAL A 54 8.00 -2.98 -4.80
N ASP A 55 7.18 -2.81 -3.77
CA ASP A 55 6.05 -1.89 -3.80
C ASP A 55 5.69 -1.44 -2.39
N ILE A 56 5.20 -0.22 -2.26
CA ILE A 56 4.67 0.35 -1.02
C ILE A 56 3.32 0.96 -1.38
N TYR A 57 2.26 0.54 -0.71
CA TYR A 57 0.91 0.96 -1.07
C TYR A 57 0.00 1.03 0.15
N PRO A 58 -1.07 1.85 0.08
CA PRO A 58 -2.04 1.94 1.17
C PRO A 58 -2.96 0.72 1.19
N GLN A 59 -3.28 0.25 2.39
CA GLN A 59 -4.25 -0.83 2.55
C GLN A 59 -5.66 -0.32 2.33
N LYS A 60 -6.43 -1.05 1.55
CA LYS A 60 -7.86 -0.85 1.37
C LYS A 60 -8.65 -1.99 1.97
N HIS A 61 -9.79 -1.66 2.57
CA HIS A 61 -10.81 -2.64 2.95
C HIS A 61 -12.10 -2.24 2.23
N GLY A 62 -12.47 -2.99 1.19
CA GLY A 62 -13.53 -2.57 0.27
C GLY A 62 -13.14 -1.27 -0.43
N ASN A 63 -13.95 -0.23 -0.29
CA ASN A 63 -13.71 1.08 -0.90
C ASN A 63 -13.07 2.09 0.06
N SER A 64 -12.70 1.66 1.26
CA SER A 64 -12.16 2.54 2.30
C SER A 64 -10.70 2.24 2.60
N TYR A 65 -9.92 3.29 2.84
CA TYR A 65 -8.54 3.15 3.31
C TYR A 65 -8.52 2.94 4.82
N THR A 66 -7.69 2.01 5.30
CA THR A 66 -7.60 1.69 6.73
C THR A 66 -6.61 2.57 7.49
N GLY A 67 -5.75 3.30 6.78
CA GLY A 67 -4.65 4.06 7.36
C GLY A 67 -3.35 3.27 7.47
N ASP A 68 -3.39 1.95 7.27
CA ASP A 68 -2.19 1.12 7.27
C ASP A 68 -1.50 1.15 5.91
N ILE A 69 -0.19 0.99 5.94
CA ILE A 69 0.63 0.92 4.73
C ILE A 69 1.21 -0.47 4.61
N LEU A 70 1.09 -1.04 3.43
CA LEU A 70 1.58 -2.37 3.10
C LEU A 70 2.80 -2.27 2.21
N VAL A 71 3.66 -3.26 2.32
CA VAL A 71 4.81 -3.43 1.44
C VAL A 71 4.75 -4.81 0.80
N THR A 72 5.19 -4.89 -0.45
CA THR A 72 5.43 -6.16 -1.13
C THR A 72 6.93 -6.44 -1.11
N LEU A 73 7.31 -7.62 -0.67
CA LEU A 73 8.71 -8.01 -0.50
C LEU A 73 9.04 -9.17 -1.43
N LYS A 74 10.20 -9.07 -2.08
CA LYS A 74 10.80 -10.19 -2.81
C LYS A 74 11.80 -10.92 -1.93
N PRO A 75 11.80 -12.27 -1.93
CA PRO A 75 12.81 -13.04 -1.21
C PRO A 75 14.22 -12.73 -1.71
N VAL A 76 15.19 -12.95 -0.83
CA VAL A 76 16.60 -12.75 -1.12
C VAL A 76 17.23 -14.09 -1.51
N ASN A 77 17.95 -14.11 -2.63
CA ASN A 77 18.73 -15.29 -3.05
C ASN A 77 19.95 -15.48 -2.16
N LYS A 78 20.57 -16.64 -2.25
CA LYS A 78 21.79 -16.97 -1.48
C LYS A 78 22.95 -15.99 -1.73
N ASP A 79 22.98 -15.40 -2.94
CA ASP A 79 24.01 -14.41 -3.31
C ASP A 79 23.68 -12.99 -2.86
N GLY A 80 22.54 -12.78 -2.21
CA GLY A 80 22.11 -11.48 -1.72
C GLY A 80 21.26 -10.67 -2.71
N SER A 81 21.04 -11.17 -3.93
CA SER A 81 20.23 -10.49 -4.94
C SER A 81 18.73 -10.78 -4.76
N PRO A 82 17.82 -9.92 -5.33
CA PRO A 82 16.39 -10.21 -5.29
C PRO A 82 16.06 -11.46 -6.10
N SER A 83 15.15 -12.28 -5.58
CA SER A 83 14.68 -13.47 -6.27
C SER A 83 13.95 -13.11 -7.55
N LYS A 84 14.20 -13.82 -8.65
CA LYS A 84 13.47 -13.69 -9.91
C LYS A 84 12.15 -14.44 -9.90
N ARG A 85 11.90 -15.28 -8.88
CA ARG A 85 10.65 -16.02 -8.75
C ARG A 85 9.53 -15.11 -8.25
N LYS A 86 8.30 -15.42 -8.65
CA LYS A 86 7.10 -14.65 -8.26
C LYS A 86 6.61 -15.00 -6.84
N ASN A 87 7.51 -15.20 -5.89
CA ASN A 87 7.16 -15.50 -4.50
C ASN A 87 7.15 -14.23 -3.64
N GLU A 88 6.39 -13.24 -4.10
CA GLU A 88 6.25 -11.99 -3.36
C GLU A 88 5.41 -12.20 -2.11
N ARG A 89 5.82 -11.56 -1.02
CA ARG A 89 5.11 -11.56 0.25
C ARG A 89 4.69 -10.16 0.59
N TRP A 90 3.57 -10.01 1.26
CA TRP A 90 3.15 -8.72 1.77
C TRP A 90 3.40 -8.65 3.28
N ALA A 91 3.64 -7.43 3.76
CA ALA A 91 3.80 -7.15 5.19
C ALA A 91 3.31 -5.74 5.47
N TYR A 92 3.05 -5.46 6.75
CA TYR A 92 2.78 -4.10 7.17
C TYR A 92 4.08 -3.30 7.22
N TYR A 93 4.03 -2.04 6.77
CA TYR A 93 5.21 -1.17 6.82
C TYR A 93 5.75 -1.03 8.25
N CYS A 94 4.85 -0.96 9.24
CA CYS A 94 5.23 -0.85 10.64
C CYS A 94 5.96 -2.08 11.20
N ASP A 95 5.92 -3.22 10.50
CA ASP A 95 6.64 -4.43 10.88
C ASP A 95 8.09 -4.45 10.40
N ILE A 96 8.51 -3.45 9.61
CA ILE A 96 9.91 -3.32 9.18
C ILE A 96 10.75 -2.93 10.39
N ILE A 97 11.74 -3.75 10.71
CA ILE A 97 12.66 -3.52 11.83
C ILE A 97 13.77 -2.55 11.41
N GLY A 98 14.28 -2.69 10.20
CA GLY A 98 15.35 -1.85 9.69
C GLY A 98 15.90 -2.34 8.36
N LYS A 99 16.83 -1.55 7.80
CA LYS A 99 17.54 -1.93 6.58
C LYS A 99 18.59 -2.99 6.89
N VAL A 100 18.84 -3.85 5.90
CA VAL A 100 19.87 -4.88 5.93
C VAL A 100 20.88 -4.57 4.84
N ASP A 101 22.14 -4.59 5.22
CA ASP A 101 23.24 -4.36 4.27
C ASP A 101 23.52 -5.61 3.39
#